data_8ea0ce216dd8f27ceacb587dc874ca9b
#
_entry.id   8ea0ce216dd8f27ceacb587dc874ca9b
#
_cell.length_a   1.000
_cell.length_b   1.000
_cell.length_c   1.000
_cell.angle_alpha   90.00
_cell.angle_beta   90.00
_cell.angle_gamma   90.00
#
_symmetry.space_group_name_H-M   'P 1'
#
loop_
_entity.id
_entity.type
_entity.pdbx_description
1 polymer ?
#
loop_
_entity_poly.entity_id
_entity_poly.type
_entity_poly.pdbx_seq_one_letter_code
_entity_poly.pdbx_strand_id
1 'polypeptide(L)'
;LGRIISEAPDGRERYLNHLKEVVSTDLSGIKVVVDTANGAASKVAPIAYEAAGAEVIAIHNKPNAFNINEDCGSTHIEKAQEAVVEHGADLGLAHDGDADRCLAVDAEGNVVDGDQIMALLAVGMKEDNDLRYNTLVATVMSNLGLKLAMQEQGIEVRHTAVGDRYVLEELNRGDFSLGGEQSGHVVLPDDCTTGDGTLTGLSIMARMAKSGKSLKELASVMTVLPQVLINVPVSDKGVIMDAPEVQEAIAQAEEELGETGRVLLRPSGTEEVFRVMVEAADKEQARKVAGRLSAIVSSV
;
A
#
# COMPACT_ATOMS: atom_id res chain seq x y z
N LEU A 1 -22.50 28.59 13.54
CA LEU A 1 -22.12 27.17 13.53
C LEU A 1 -23.21 26.40 12.80
N GLY A 2 -22.84 25.55 11.86
CA GLY A 2 -23.76 24.66 11.15
C GLY A 2 -24.34 23.60 12.07
N ARG A 3 -25.47 22.99 11.65
CA ARG A 3 -26.08 21.87 12.37
C ARG A 3 -25.63 20.56 11.73
N ILE A 4 -25.28 19.56 12.54
CA ILE A 4 -25.14 18.18 12.10
C ILE A 4 -26.58 17.61 12.01
N ILE A 5 -26.98 17.22 10.81
CA ILE A 5 -28.24 16.56 10.58
C ILE A 5 -27.97 15.06 10.48
N SER A 6 -28.44 14.29 11.46
CA SER A 6 -28.30 12.82 11.44
C SER A 6 -29.53 12.16 10.77
N GLU A 7 -29.91 12.66 9.61
CA GLU A 7 -31.05 12.14 8.83
C GLU A 7 -30.61 11.20 7.68
N ALA A 8 -29.40 10.64 7.73
CA ALA A 8 -28.98 9.62 6.79
C ALA A 8 -28.84 8.26 7.50
N PRO A 9 -29.91 7.63 7.97
CA PRO A 9 -29.83 6.25 8.47
C PRO A 9 -29.34 5.29 7.38
N ASP A 10 -29.50 5.65 6.12
CA ASP A 10 -29.17 4.87 4.95
C ASP A 10 -27.68 4.98 4.50
N GLY A 11 -26.86 5.93 4.94
CA GLY A 11 -25.51 6.14 4.40
C GLY A 11 -24.62 4.90 4.55
N ARG A 12 -24.62 4.32 5.75
CA ARG A 12 -23.89 3.08 6.03
C ARG A 12 -24.47 1.90 5.24
N GLU A 13 -25.78 1.77 5.21
CA GLU A 13 -26.46 0.67 4.53
C GLU A 13 -26.23 0.73 3.01
N ARG A 14 -26.28 1.91 2.41
CA ARG A 14 -25.95 2.12 1.00
C ARG A 14 -24.51 1.72 0.69
N TYR A 15 -23.55 2.11 1.55
CA TYR A 15 -22.16 1.73 1.39
C TYR A 15 -21.95 0.21 1.51
N LEU A 16 -22.54 -0.44 2.51
CA LEU A 16 -22.47 -1.89 2.68
C LEU A 16 -23.10 -2.65 1.49
N ASN A 17 -24.22 -2.15 0.95
CA ASN A 17 -24.84 -2.72 -0.23
C ASN A 17 -23.96 -2.56 -1.47
N HIS A 18 -23.32 -1.40 -1.64
CA HIS A 18 -22.37 -1.17 -2.72
C HIS A 18 -21.20 -2.16 -2.64
N LEU A 19 -20.56 -2.31 -1.48
CA LEU A 19 -19.48 -3.27 -1.29
C LEU A 19 -19.89 -4.71 -1.62
N LYS A 20 -21.11 -5.10 -1.24
CA LYS A 20 -21.67 -6.41 -1.55
C LYS A 20 -21.94 -6.62 -3.05
N GLU A 21 -22.32 -5.56 -3.77
CA GLU A 21 -22.53 -5.60 -5.22
C GLU A 21 -21.19 -5.75 -5.95
N VAL A 22 -20.17 -5.02 -5.50
CA VAL A 22 -18.82 -5.04 -6.08
C VAL A 22 -18.11 -6.36 -5.80
N VAL A 23 -18.12 -6.83 -4.54
CA VAL A 23 -17.47 -8.07 -4.15
C VAL A 23 -18.53 -9.08 -3.72
N SER A 24 -18.96 -9.89 -4.68
CA SER A 24 -20.00 -10.93 -4.47
C SER A 24 -19.44 -12.31 -4.12
N THR A 25 -18.12 -12.45 -3.97
CA THR A 25 -17.44 -13.70 -3.63
C THR A 25 -17.80 -14.13 -2.21
N ASP A 26 -18.19 -15.39 -2.01
CA ASP A 26 -18.37 -15.99 -0.69
C ASP A 26 -17.02 -16.16 0.01
N LEU A 27 -16.87 -15.55 1.19
CA LEU A 27 -15.67 -15.59 2.01
C LEU A 27 -15.77 -16.62 3.16
N SER A 28 -16.75 -17.52 3.12
CA SER A 28 -16.91 -18.57 4.12
C SER A 28 -15.65 -19.42 4.24
N GLY A 29 -15.19 -19.61 5.48
CA GLY A 29 -13.98 -20.36 5.79
C GLY A 29 -12.72 -19.49 5.86
N ILE A 30 -12.80 -18.17 5.61
CA ILE A 30 -11.71 -17.22 5.86
C ILE A 30 -11.91 -16.61 7.24
N LYS A 31 -10.89 -16.69 8.08
CA LYS A 31 -10.81 -16.05 9.39
C LYS A 31 -9.89 -14.84 9.33
N VAL A 32 -10.41 -13.66 9.65
CA VAL A 32 -9.69 -12.39 9.51
C VAL A 32 -9.67 -11.60 10.80
N VAL A 33 -8.48 -11.08 11.16
CA VAL A 33 -8.33 -10.02 12.17
C VAL A 33 -8.47 -8.68 11.46
N VAL A 34 -9.29 -7.78 12.01
CA VAL A 34 -9.49 -6.44 11.46
C VAL A 34 -9.13 -5.39 12.50
N ASP A 35 -8.03 -4.67 12.27
CA ASP A 35 -7.68 -3.48 13.04
C ASP A 35 -8.29 -2.26 12.36
N THR A 36 -9.22 -1.60 13.05
CA THR A 36 -9.96 -0.47 12.50
C THR A 36 -9.42 0.89 12.96
N ALA A 37 -8.26 0.91 13.61
CA ALA A 37 -7.59 2.13 14.12
C ALA A 37 -8.49 3.03 15.00
N ASN A 38 -9.56 2.49 15.59
CA ASN A 38 -10.63 3.27 16.24
C ASN A 38 -11.17 4.40 15.35
N GLY A 39 -11.12 4.22 14.03
CA GLY A 39 -11.43 5.21 13.00
C GLY A 39 -12.76 4.95 12.28
N ALA A 40 -12.86 5.43 11.05
CA ALA A 40 -14.05 5.35 10.20
C ALA A 40 -14.47 3.90 9.90
N ALA A 41 -13.51 2.98 9.77
CA ALA A 41 -13.76 1.55 9.53
C ALA A 41 -14.41 0.81 10.71
N SER A 42 -14.42 1.38 11.93
CA SER A 42 -14.78 0.68 13.18
C SER A 42 -16.08 -0.09 13.16
N LYS A 43 -17.07 0.39 12.40
CA LYS A 43 -18.37 -0.28 12.28
C LYS A 43 -18.56 -0.93 10.91
N VAL A 44 -18.04 -0.31 9.85
CA VAL A 44 -18.38 -0.74 8.49
C VAL A 44 -17.55 -1.93 8.02
N ALA A 45 -16.24 -1.95 8.30
CA ALA A 45 -15.37 -3.03 7.85
C ALA A 45 -15.75 -4.39 8.46
N PRO A 46 -15.91 -4.55 9.79
CA PRO A 46 -16.34 -5.82 10.37
C PRO A 46 -17.67 -6.32 9.80
N ILE A 47 -18.67 -5.42 9.68
CA ILE A 47 -20.00 -5.78 9.15
C ILE A 47 -19.90 -6.22 7.68
N ALA A 48 -19.11 -5.52 6.86
CA ALA A 48 -18.93 -5.84 5.44
C ALA A 48 -18.31 -7.24 5.27
N TYR A 49 -17.29 -7.55 6.06
CA TYR A 49 -16.57 -8.83 5.98
C TYR A 49 -17.41 -10.00 6.50
N GLU A 50 -18.13 -9.80 7.63
CA GLU A 50 -19.09 -10.79 8.14
C GLU A 50 -20.22 -11.04 7.15
N ALA A 51 -20.75 -9.97 6.51
CA ALA A 51 -21.81 -10.09 5.52
C ALA A 51 -21.36 -10.83 4.25
N ALA A 52 -20.08 -10.82 3.95
CA ALA A 52 -19.48 -11.61 2.86
C ALA A 52 -19.15 -13.05 3.26
N GLY A 53 -19.32 -13.43 4.53
CA GLY A 53 -19.14 -14.80 5.03
C GLY A 53 -17.88 -15.05 5.86
N ALA A 54 -17.00 -14.06 6.05
CA ALA A 54 -15.78 -14.24 6.81
C ALA A 54 -16.03 -14.35 8.33
N GLU A 55 -15.18 -15.11 9.04
CA GLU A 55 -15.08 -15.08 10.50
C GLU A 55 -14.21 -13.90 10.93
N VAL A 56 -14.82 -12.89 11.57
CA VAL A 56 -14.17 -11.60 11.86
C VAL A 56 -13.80 -11.45 13.33
N ILE A 57 -12.54 -11.10 13.59
CA ILE A 57 -12.02 -10.68 14.89
C ILE A 57 -11.65 -9.20 14.79
N ALA A 58 -12.52 -8.32 15.29
CA ALA A 58 -12.29 -6.88 15.24
C ALA A 58 -11.51 -6.39 16.48
N ILE A 59 -10.41 -5.70 16.24
CA ILE A 59 -9.60 -5.02 17.25
C ILE A 59 -9.62 -3.51 17.00
N HIS A 60 -9.34 -2.71 18.03
CA HIS A 60 -9.36 -1.24 17.97
C HIS A 60 -10.60 -0.67 17.26
N ASN A 61 -11.79 -1.21 17.61
CA ASN A 61 -13.07 -0.89 17.01
C ASN A 61 -14.04 -0.13 17.94
N LYS A 62 -13.48 0.54 18.97
CA LYS A 62 -14.24 1.28 20.00
C LYS A 62 -13.80 2.75 20.04
N PRO A 63 -14.16 3.55 19.01
CA PRO A 63 -13.79 4.96 18.97
C PRO A 63 -14.39 5.73 20.16
N ASN A 64 -13.59 6.58 20.80
CA ASN A 64 -13.98 7.41 21.93
C ASN A 64 -13.76 8.92 21.66
N ALA A 65 -13.54 9.32 20.42
CA ALA A 65 -13.23 10.66 19.91
C ALA A 65 -11.78 11.15 20.17
N PHE A 66 -10.94 10.38 20.87
CA PHE A 66 -9.55 10.76 21.18
C PHE A 66 -8.54 9.68 20.77
N ASN A 67 -8.95 8.43 20.57
CA ASN A 67 -8.10 7.27 20.40
C ASN A 67 -7.93 6.82 18.93
N ILE A 68 -8.30 7.65 17.96
CA ILE A 68 -8.06 7.36 16.55
C ILE A 68 -6.54 7.27 16.27
N ASN A 69 -6.10 6.17 15.63
CA ASN A 69 -4.68 5.89 15.33
C ASN A 69 -3.78 5.79 16.57
N GLU A 70 -4.32 5.70 17.77
CA GLU A 70 -3.52 5.59 19.00
C GLU A 70 -2.95 4.18 19.12
N ASP A 71 -1.67 4.03 18.79
CA ASP A 71 -0.90 2.78 18.80
C ASP A 71 -1.63 1.61 18.07
N CYS A 72 -2.32 1.87 16.98
CA CYS A 72 -3.11 0.90 16.24
C CYS A 72 -3.24 1.23 14.74
N GLY A 73 -3.84 0.31 13.98
CA GLY A 73 -4.09 0.45 12.57
C GLY A 73 -2.86 0.30 11.68
N SER A 74 -2.94 0.76 10.43
CA SER A 74 -1.88 0.59 9.43
C SER A 74 -0.59 1.33 9.75
N THR A 75 -0.62 2.32 10.64
CA THR A 75 0.56 3.05 11.10
C THR A 75 1.28 2.38 12.28
N HIS A 76 0.63 1.42 12.93
CA HIS A 76 1.13 0.61 14.06
C HIS A 76 0.66 -0.83 13.90
N ILE A 77 1.15 -1.46 12.83
CA ILE A 77 0.64 -2.76 12.35
C ILE A 77 0.99 -3.93 13.29
N GLU A 78 1.91 -3.73 14.24
CA GLU A 78 2.40 -4.76 15.16
C GLU A 78 1.26 -5.42 15.94
N LYS A 79 0.20 -4.64 16.27
CA LYS A 79 -0.97 -5.18 16.99
C LYS A 79 -1.81 -6.13 16.12
N ALA A 80 -1.93 -5.82 14.85
CA ALA A 80 -2.57 -6.73 13.90
C ALA A 80 -1.74 -8.01 13.71
N GLN A 81 -0.40 -7.90 13.63
CA GLN A 81 0.50 -9.06 13.52
C GLN A 81 0.39 -9.98 14.75
N GLU A 82 0.45 -9.43 15.98
CA GLU A 82 0.26 -10.16 17.22
C GLU A 82 -1.10 -10.89 17.24
N ALA A 83 -2.18 -10.18 16.90
CA ALA A 83 -3.53 -10.73 16.93
C ALA A 83 -3.77 -11.84 15.88
N VAL A 84 -3.21 -11.71 14.68
CA VAL A 84 -3.30 -12.77 13.66
C VAL A 84 -2.71 -14.07 14.17
N VAL A 85 -1.52 -14.02 14.74
CA VAL A 85 -0.83 -15.20 15.28
C VAL A 85 -1.57 -15.76 16.49
N GLU A 86 -1.99 -14.89 17.43
CA GLU A 86 -2.71 -15.28 18.65
C GLU A 86 -4.03 -16.01 18.35
N HIS A 87 -4.78 -15.51 17.41
CA HIS A 87 -6.09 -16.07 17.05
C HIS A 87 -6.04 -17.15 15.96
N GLY A 88 -4.87 -17.42 15.39
CA GLY A 88 -4.72 -18.36 14.28
C GLY A 88 -5.60 -17.94 13.08
N ALA A 89 -5.58 -16.66 12.72
CA ALA A 89 -6.33 -16.15 11.60
C ALA A 89 -5.58 -16.40 10.28
N ASP A 90 -6.32 -16.49 9.17
CA ASP A 90 -5.76 -16.68 7.83
C ASP A 90 -5.06 -15.41 7.33
N LEU A 91 -5.56 -14.25 7.81
CA LEU A 91 -4.95 -12.94 7.53
C LEU A 91 -5.37 -11.90 8.57
N GLY A 92 -4.64 -10.78 8.57
CA GLY A 92 -5.01 -9.53 9.23
C GLY A 92 -5.19 -8.41 8.20
N LEU A 93 -6.08 -7.49 8.48
CA LEU A 93 -6.30 -6.25 7.72
C LEU A 93 -6.21 -5.08 8.69
N ALA A 94 -5.34 -4.11 8.42
CA ALA A 94 -5.16 -2.93 9.26
C ALA A 94 -5.49 -1.67 8.44
N HIS A 95 -6.51 -0.95 8.89
CA HIS A 95 -6.93 0.33 8.33
C HIS A 95 -6.23 1.49 9.04
N ASP A 96 -6.25 2.65 8.44
CA ASP A 96 -5.94 3.91 9.12
C ASP A 96 -7.20 4.64 9.59
N GLY A 97 -7.05 5.84 10.15
CA GLY A 97 -8.13 6.53 10.84
C GLY A 97 -9.32 6.91 9.97
N ASP A 98 -9.11 7.30 8.72
CA ASP A 98 -10.16 7.65 7.74
C ASP A 98 -10.50 6.49 6.79
N ALA A 99 -9.80 5.35 6.95
CA ALA A 99 -10.06 4.08 6.27
C ALA A 99 -9.88 4.13 4.73
N ASP A 100 -9.07 5.07 4.25
CA ASP A 100 -8.68 5.15 2.84
C ASP A 100 -7.53 4.20 2.50
N ARG A 101 -6.91 3.58 3.52
CA ARG A 101 -5.79 2.63 3.43
C ARG A 101 -6.12 1.29 4.05
N CYS A 102 -5.45 0.26 3.51
CA CYS A 102 -5.42 -1.08 4.06
C CYS A 102 -4.03 -1.70 3.88
N LEU A 103 -3.39 -2.07 4.97
CA LEU A 103 -2.27 -2.99 4.95
C LEU A 103 -2.76 -4.37 5.38
N ALA A 104 -2.08 -5.41 4.93
CA ALA A 104 -2.44 -6.77 5.30
C ALA A 104 -1.32 -7.47 6.07
N VAL A 105 -1.67 -8.55 6.75
CA VAL A 105 -0.77 -9.43 7.51
C VAL A 105 -1.10 -10.86 7.12
N ASP A 106 -0.09 -11.66 6.80
CA ASP A 106 -0.30 -13.08 6.52
C ASP A 106 -0.50 -13.91 7.80
N ALA A 107 -0.87 -15.18 7.67
CA ALA A 107 -1.11 -16.08 8.80
C ALA A 107 0.12 -16.31 9.71
N GLU A 108 1.32 -15.99 9.24
CA GLU A 108 2.57 -16.09 10.00
C GLU A 108 2.94 -14.76 10.71
N GLY A 109 2.13 -13.71 10.53
CA GLY A 109 2.37 -12.38 11.09
C GLY A 109 3.29 -11.49 10.25
N ASN A 110 3.58 -11.85 8.99
CA ASN A 110 4.37 -10.99 8.11
C ASN A 110 3.48 -9.92 7.47
N VAL A 111 4.00 -8.70 7.38
CA VAL A 111 3.31 -7.59 6.73
C VAL A 111 3.29 -7.80 5.21
N VAL A 112 2.13 -7.56 4.62
CA VAL A 112 1.91 -7.46 3.17
C VAL A 112 1.51 -6.01 2.90
N ASP A 113 2.43 -5.25 2.34
CA ASP A 113 2.25 -3.81 2.12
C ASP A 113 1.42 -3.49 0.86
N GLY A 114 1.20 -2.19 0.62
CA GLY A 114 0.39 -1.74 -0.52
C GLY A 114 0.95 -2.17 -1.87
N ASP A 115 2.26 -2.25 -2.02
CA ASP A 115 2.89 -2.72 -3.27
C ASP A 115 2.58 -4.21 -3.52
N GLN A 116 2.70 -5.04 -2.49
CA GLN A 116 2.36 -6.47 -2.58
C GLN A 116 0.85 -6.67 -2.79
N ILE A 117 0.00 -5.85 -2.13
CA ILE A 117 -1.45 -5.86 -2.34
C ILE A 117 -1.78 -5.51 -3.79
N MET A 118 -1.21 -4.44 -4.33
CA MET A 118 -1.40 -4.07 -5.73
C MET A 118 -0.91 -5.17 -6.68
N ALA A 119 0.22 -5.80 -6.38
CA ALA A 119 0.77 -6.88 -7.20
C ALA A 119 -0.18 -8.09 -7.27
N LEU A 120 -0.66 -8.58 -6.13
CA LEU A 120 -1.57 -9.74 -6.09
C LEU A 120 -2.93 -9.45 -6.73
N LEU A 121 -3.44 -8.20 -6.57
CA LEU A 121 -4.69 -7.77 -7.21
C LEU A 121 -4.51 -7.62 -8.72
N ALA A 122 -3.42 -6.98 -9.19
CA ALA A 122 -3.12 -6.82 -10.61
C ALA A 122 -3.05 -8.17 -11.35
N VAL A 123 -2.37 -9.16 -10.75
CA VAL A 123 -2.30 -10.52 -11.31
C VAL A 123 -3.68 -11.14 -11.36
N GLY A 124 -4.47 -11.04 -10.28
CA GLY A 124 -5.85 -11.56 -10.26
C GLY A 124 -6.74 -10.92 -11.30
N MET A 125 -6.75 -9.60 -11.39
CA MET A 125 -7.53 -8.85 -12.38
C MET A 125 -7.10 -9.17 -13.81
N LYS A 126 -5.81 -9.38 -14.05
CA LYS A 126 -5.33 -9.84 -15.37
C LYS A 126 -5.82 -11.23 -15.72
N GLU A 127 -5.80 -12.18 -14.78
CA GLU A 127 -6.35 -13.54 -14.98
C GLU A 127 -7.85 -13.50 -15.31
N ASP A 128 -8.58 -12.58 -14.67
CA ASP A 128 -10.02 -12.37 -14.89
C ASP A 128 -10.34 -11.51 -16.13
N ASN A 129 -9.33 -10.94 -16.82
CA ASN A 129 -9.40 -9.96 -17.93
C ASN A 129 -10.02 -8.61 -17.52
N ASP A 130 -9.90 -8.23 -16.25
CA ASP A 130 -10.42 -6.98 -15.68
C ASP A 130 -9.34 -5.90 -15.54
N LEU A 131 -8.04 -6.25 -15.73
CA LEU A 131 -6.94 -5.28 -15.72
C LEU A 131 -6.81 -4.61 -17.07
N ARG A 132 -7.44 -3.46 -17.25
CA ARG A 132 -7.42 -2.70 -18.52
C ARG A 132 -5.99 -2.39 -18.94
N TYR A 133 -5.72 -2.65 -20.23
CA TYR A 133 -4.41 -2.46 -20.88
C TYR A 133 -3.26 -3.23 -20.21
N ASN A 134 -3.54 -4.21 -19.34
CA ASN A 134 -2.54 -4.86 -18.48
C ASN A 134 -1.64 -3.85 -17.79
N THR A 135 -2.22 -2.81 -17.20
CA THR A 135 -1.49 -1.68 -16.61
C THR A 135 -1.90 -1.45 -15.16
N LEU A 136 -0.89 -1.30 -14.30
CA LEU A 136 -0.97 -0.89 -12.91
C LEU A 136 -0.40 0.53 -12.76
N VAL A 137 -1.10 1.41 -12.04
CA VAL A 137 -0.59 2.76 -11.71
C VAL A 137 -0.03 2.75 -10.29
N ALA A 138 1.23 3.15 -10.13
CA ALA A 138 1.90 3.24 -8.83
C ALA A 138 2.70 4.54 -8.71
N THR A 139 3.17 4.89 -7.52
CA THR A 139 4.03 6.08 -7.35
C THR A 139 5.50 5.73 -7.52
N VAL A 140 6.34 6.76 -7.69
CA VAL A 140 7.80 6.61 -7.72
C VAL A 140 8.37 6.06 -6.41
N MET A 141 7.57 6.00 -5.33
CA MET A 141 7.98 5.41 -4.05
C MET A 141 7.76 3.91 -3.96
N SER A 142 6.96 3.33 -4.85
CA SER A 142 6.77 1.88 -4.88
C SER A 142 8.09 1.15 -5.04
N ASN A 143 8.25 0.05 -4.32
CA ASN A 143 9.47 -0.76 -4.34
C ASN A 143 9.78 -1.25 -5.76
N LEU A 144 11.05 -1.26 -6.15
CA LEU A 144 11.46 -1.74 -7.47
C LEU A 144 11.01 -3.19 -7.72
N GLY A 145 10.89 -4.00 -6.66
CA GLY A 145 10.35 -5.35 -6.74
C GLY A 145 8.96 -5.43 -7.35
N LEU A 146 8.11 -4.41 -7.13
CA LEU A 146 6.80 -4.33 -7.79
C LEU A 146 6.95 -4.24 -9.31
N LYS A 147 7.80 -3.34 -9.81
CA LYS A 147 8.05 -3.18 -11.25
C LYS A 147 8.58 -4.47 -11.87
N LEU A 148 9.56 -5.10 -11.24
CA LEU A 148 10.16 -6.35 -11.72
C LEU A 148 9.13 -7.49 -11.77
N ALA A 149 8.37 -7.67 -10.68
CA ALA A 149 7.33 -8.69 -10.62
C ALA A 149 6.23 -8.47 -11.68
N MET A 150 5.78 -7.25 -11.86
CA MET A 150 4.76 -6.93 -12.87
C MET A 150 5.28 -7.14 -14.29
N GLN A 151 6.54 -6.82 -14.55
CA GLN A 151 7.17 -7.09 -15.84
C GLN A 151 7.21 -8.59 -16.17
N GLU A 152 7.53 -9.45 -15.19
CA GLU A 152 7.48 -10.91 -15.34
C GLU A 152 6.07 -11.42 -15.64
N GLN A 153 5.07 -10.75 -15.10
CA GLN A 153 3.65 -11.05 -15.34
C GLN A 153 3.11 -10.41 -16.63
N GLY A 154 3.93 -9.67 -17.40
CA GLY A 154 3.49 -8.94 -18.59
C GLY A 154 2.48 -7.84 -18.26
N ILE A 155 2.66 -7.17 -17.12
CA ILE A 155 1.88 -6.01 -16.66
C ILE A 155 2.80 -4.79 -16.69
N GLU A 156 2.35 -3.71 -17.33
CA GLU A 156 3.05 -2.43 -17.33
C GLU A 156 2.81 -1.69 -16.01
N VAL A 157 3.87 -1.10 -15.41
CA VAL A 157 3.73 -0.20 -14.26
C VAL A 157 3.93 1.23 -14.71
N ARG A 158 2.88 2.04 -14.58
CA ARG A 158 2.91 3.49 -14.80
C ARG A 158 3.25 4.18 -13.49
N HIS A 159 4.33 4.97 -13.47
CA HIS A 159 4.74 5.69 -12.28
C HIS A 159 4.27 7.15 -12.29
N THR A 160 3.74 7.59 -11.15
CA THR A 160 3.35 8.98 -10.89
C THR A 160 4.23 9.62 -9.81
N ALA A 161 4.11 10.92 -9.63
CA ALA A 161 4.59 11.58 -8.41
C ALA A 161 3.86 11.01 -7.18
N VAL A 162 4.44 11.22 -6.00
CA VAL A 162 3.86 10.79 -4.71
C VAL A 162 2.61 11.60 -4.39
N GLY A 163 1.53 10.92 -4.06
CA GLY A 163 0.24 11.48 -3.65
C GLY A 163 -0.92 10.83 -4.41
N ASP A 164 -1.96 10.50 -3.67
CA ASP A 164 -3.21 9.89 -4.12
C ASP A 164 -3.83 10.59 -5.34
N ARG A 165 -3.80 11.93 -5.33
CA ARG A 165 -4.26 12.77 -6.42
C ARG A 165 -3.58 12.43 -7.75
N TYR A 166 -2.25 12.24 -7.77
CA TYR A 166 -1.51 11.97 -9.00
C TYR A 166 -1.81 10.56 -9.51
N VAL A 167 -2.00 9.59 -8.60
CA VAL A 167 -2.45 8.24 -8.94
C VAL A 167 -3.83 8.30 -9.60
N LEU A 168 -4.79 9.01 -8.99
CA LEU A 168 -6.14 9.14 -9.52
C LEU A 168 -6.18 9.88 -10.86
N GLU A 169 -5.39 10.96 -11.02
CA GLU A 169 -5.27 11.68 -12.30
C GLU A 169 -4.74 10.76 -13.41
N GLU A 170 -3.74 9.93 -13.14
CA GLU A 170 -3.20 8.98 -14.13
C GLU A 170 -4.19 7.85 -14.43
N LEU A 171 -4.86 7.29 -13.42
CA LEU A 171 -5.92 6.30 -13.60
C LEU A 171 -7.01 6.81 -14.54
N ASN A 172 -7.51 8.01 -14.28
CA ASN A 172 -8.57 8.63 -15.11
C ASN A 172 -8.07 8.97 -16.53
N ARG A 173 -6.82 9.45 -16.66
CA ARG A 173 -6.25 9.82 -17.95
C ARG A 173 -6.07 8.63 -18.88
N GLY A 174 -5.65 7.50 -18.30
CA GLY A 174 -5.37 6.27 -19.06
C GLY A 174 -6.51 5.27 -19.08
N ASP A 175 -7.64 5.56 -18.41
CA ASP A 175 -8.74 4.62 -18.23
C ASP A 175 -8.26 3.29 -17.61
N PHE A 176 -7.36 3.36 -16.63
CA PHE A 176 -6.80 2.19 -15.95
C PHE A 176 -7.70 1.75 -14.80
N SER A 177 -7.66 0.46 -14.44
CA SER A 177 -8.57 -0.14 -13.47
C SER A 177 -7.99 -0.40 -12.08
N LEU A 178 -6.68 -0.19 -11.89
CA LEU A 178 -6.01 -0.40 -10.60
C LEU A 178 -4.81 0.54 -10.44
N GLY A 179 -4.70 1.14 -9.28
CA GLY A 179 -3.52 1.89 -8.87
C GLY A 179 -3.47 2.13 -7.37
N GLY A 180 -2.37 2.72 -6.90
CA GLY A 180 -2.24 3.06 -5.48
C GLY A 180 -0.81 3.35 -5.05
N GLU A 181 -0.59 3.21 -3.74
CA GLU A 181 0.66 3.53 -3.06
C GLU A 181 1.07 2.40 -2.11
N GLN A 182 2.37 2.31 -1.82
CA GLN A 182 2.92 1.38 -0.83
C GLN A 182 2.28 1.52 0.55
N SER A 183 1.77 2.70 0.88
CA SER A 183 1.06 2.97 2.15
C SER A 183 -0.23 2.19 2.34
N GLY A 184 -0.69 1.47 1.30
CA GLY A 184 -1.96 0.74 1.31
C GLY A 184 -3.15 1.53 0.77
N HIS A 185 -2.93 2.74 0.24
CA HIS A 185 -3.96 3.50 -0.47
C HIS A 185 -4.14 2.90 -1.86
N VAL A 186 -5.13 2.01 -2.02
CA VAL A 186 -5.44 1.31 -3.27
C VAL A 186 -6.72 1.86 -3.85
N VAL A 187 -6.68 2.17 -5.14
CA VAL A 187 -7.81 2.75 -5.89
C VAL A 187 -8.26 1.79 -6.97
N LEU A 188 -9.53 1.46 -6.95
CA LEU A 188 -10.27 0.68 -7.95
C LEU A 188 -11.31 1.63 -8.58
N PRO A 189 -10.97 2.38 -9.63
CA PRO A 189 -11.80 3.51 -10.09
C PRO A 189 -13.16 3.11 -10.65
N ASP A 190 -13.34 1.85 -11.04
CA ASP A 190 -14.65 1.33 -11.46
C ASP A 190 -15.63 1.19 -10.29
N ASP A 191 -15.09 1.02 -9.08
CA ASP A 191 -15.85 0.72 -7.88
C ASP A 191 -15.85 1.88 -6.89
N CYS A 192 -14.79 2.67 -6.85
CA CYS A 192 -14.65 3.79 -5.91
C CYS A 192 -13.82 4.94 -6.48
N THR A 193 -14.19 6.18 -6.17
CA THR A 193 -13.50 7.38 -6.69
C THR A 193 -12.29 7.81 -5.85
N THR A 194 -11.93 7.05 -4.82
CA THR A 194 -10.78 7.29 -3.93
C THR A 194 -10.24 5.96 -3.45
N GLY A 195 -9.15 5.95 -2.67
CA GLY A 195 -8.76 4.77 -1.91
C GLY A 195 -9.86 4.34 -0.95
N ASP A 196 -10.08 3.03 -0.86
CA ASP A 196 -11.05 2.43 0.05
C ASP A 196 -10.45 1.17 0.68
N GLY A 197 -10.06 1.29 1.94
CA GLY A 197 -9.42 0.19 2.66
C GLY A 197 -10.36 -1.00 2.89
N THR A 198 -11.68 -0.75 3.09
CA THR A 198 -12.65 -1.84 3.28
C THR A 198 -12.85 -2.62 1.99
N LEU A 199 -13.00 -1.94 0.87
CA LEU A 199 -13.07 -2.57 -0.46
C LEU A 199 -11.77 -3.32 -0.78
N THR A 200 -10.61 -2.73 -0.49
CA THR A 200 -9.30 -3.38 -0.67
C THR A 200 -9.23 -4.69 0.13
N GLY A 201 -9.65 -4.68 1.40
CA GLY A 201 -9.68 -5.88 2.24
C GLY A 201 -10.60 -6.97 1.69
N LEU A 202 -11.81 -6.62 1.21
CA LEU A 202 -12.71 -7.54 0.53
C LEU A 202 -12.08 -8.13 -0.74
N SER A 203 -11.41 -7.29 -1.53
CA SER A 203 -10.76 -7.72 -2.78
C SER A 203 -9.62 -8.70 -2.54
N ILE A 204 -8.81 -8.49 -1.48
CA ILE A 204 -7.77 -9.43 -1.05
C ILE A 204 -8.38 -10.78 -0.68
N MET A 205 -9.40 -10.79 0.20
CA MET A 205 -10.06 -12.02 0.63
C MET A 205 -10.78 -12.73 -0.52
N ALA A 206 -11.41 -11.99 -1.43
CA ALA A 206 -12.02 -12.56 -2.63
C ALA A 206 -10.97 -13.22 -3.53
N ARG A 207 -9.78 -12.62 -3.66
CA ARG A 207 -8.67 -13.23 -4.40
C ARG A 207 -8.18 -14.52 -3.73
N MET A 208 -8.09 -14.56 -2.40
CA MET A 208 -7.77 -15.77 -1.64
C MET A 208 -8.82 -16.86 -1.89
N ALA A 209 -10.10 -16.54 -1.73
CA ALA A 209 -11.21 -17.49 -1.92
C ALA A 209 -11.26 -18.06 -3.34
N LYS A 210 -11.14 -17.19 -4.36
CA LYS A 210 -11.16 -17.60 -5.77
C LYS A 210 -9.98 -18.51 -6.15
N SER A 211 -8.79 -18.19 -5.64
CA SER A 211 -7.57 -18.93 -6.00
C SER A 211 -7.32 -20.17 -5.14
N GLY A 212 -7.92 -20.24 -3.96
CA GLY A 212 -7.63 -21.26 -2.93
C GLY A 212 -6.22 -21.14 -2.33
N LYS A 213 -5.54 -19.99 -2.53
CA LYS A 213 -4.19 -19.72 -2.03
C LYS A 213 -4.24 -18.86 -0.77
N SER A 214 -3.27 -19.07 0.12
CA SER A 214 -3.04 -18.18 1.26
C SER A 214 -2.56 -16.78 0.82
N LEU A 215 -2.72 -15.79 1.70
CA LEU A 215 -2.20 -14.44 1.44
C LEU A 215 -0.68 -14.46 1.20
N LYS A 216 0.07 -15.24 1.96
CA LYS A 216 1.52 -15.43 1.77
C LYS A 216 1.87 -15.91 0.36
N GLU A 217 1.15 -16.93 -0.14
CA GLU A 217 1.37 -17.44 -1.49
C GLU A 217 1.02 -16.40 -2.56
N LEU A 218 -0.05 -15.65 -2.38
CA LEU A 218 -0.42 -14.57 -3.31
C LEU A 218 0.58 -13.42 -3.30
N ALA A 219 1.03 -12.97 -2.12
CA ALA A 219 2.01 -11.91 -1.97
C ALA A 219 3.40 -12.30 -2.49
N SER A 220 3.72 -13.60 -2.57
CA SER A 220 4.99 -14.10 -3.09
C SER A 220 5.21 -13.83 -4.58
N VAL A 221 4.22 -13.32 -5.30
CA VAL A 221 4.37 -12.83 -6.68
C VAL A 221 5.40 -11.71 -6.77
N MET A 222 5.60 -10.97 -5.68
CA MET A 222 6.55 -9.88 -5.58
C MET A 222 7.59 -10.16 -4.48
N THR A 223 8.87 -9.99 -4.82
CA THR A 223 9.95 -9.93 -3.83
C THR A 223 10.22 -8.48 -3.47
N VAL A 224 10.04 -8.14 -2.20
CA VAL A 224 10.38 -6.79 -1.68
C VAL A 224 11.90 -6.66 -1.62
N LEU A 225 12.45 -5.75 -2.39
CA LEU A 225 13.88 -5.47 -2.34
C LEU A 225 14.25 -4.67 -1.09
N PRO A 226 15.36 -5.01 -0.43
CA PRO A 226 15.86 -4.23 0.69
C PRO A 226 16.05 -2.76 0.33
N GLN A 227 15.48 -1.88 1.14
CA GLN A 227 15.54 -0.43 0.97
C GLN A 227 16.30 0.21 2.13
N VAL A 228 17.15 1.18 1.83
CA VAL A 228 17.80 2.06 2.79
C VAL A 228 17.47 3.51 2.45
N LEU A 229 16.92 4.22 3.42
CA LEU A 229 16.60 5.65 3.32
C LEU A 229 17.49 6.42 4.33
N ILE A 230 18.23 7.42 3.82
CA ILE A 230 19.03 8.33 4.65
C ILE A 230 18.51 9.76 4.42
N ASN A 231 18.14 10.43 5.50
CA ASN A 231 17.82 11.84 5.48
C ASN A 231 19.09 12.67 5.71
N VAL A 232 19.49 13.44 4.73
CA VAL A 232 20.67 14.30 4.78
C VAL A 232 20.21 15.72 5.04
N PRO A 233 20.58 16.36 6.18
CA PRO A 233 20.31 17.77 6.42
C PRO A 233 21.02 18.64 5.38
N VAL A 234 20.30 19.58 4.77
CA VAL A 234 20.82 20.44 3.72
C VAL A 234 20.28 21.85 3.88
N SER A 235 21.08 22.85 3.53
CA SER A 235 20.71 24.27 3.59
C SER A 235 20.00 24.76 2.33
N ASP A 236 20.32 24.20 1.16
CA ASP A 236 19.70 24.53 -0.12
C ASP A 236 19.41 23.25 -0.93
N LYS A 237 18.14 22.91 -1.01
CA LYS A 237 17.67 21.72 -1.73
C LYS A 237 17.79 21.85 -3.27
N GLY A 238 17.78 23.08 -3.79
CA GLY A 238 17.78 23.33 -5.22
C GLY A 238 19.13 23.06 -5.88
N VAL A 239 20.22 23.29 -5.16
CA VAL A 239 21.58 23.14 -5.68
C VAL A 239 21.98 21.67 -5.83
N ILE A 240 21.50 20.80 -4.96
CA ILE A 240 21.96 19.40 -4.85
C ILE A 240 21.68 18.60 -6.12
N MET A 241 20.46 18.70 -6.67
CA MET A 241 20.11 17.94 -7.87
C MET A 241 20.86 18.39 -9.12
N ASP A 242 21.30 19.65 -9.16
CA ASP A 242 22.02 20.22 -10.30
C ASP A 242 23.56 20.11 -10.15
N ALA A 243 24.04 19.65 -8.98
CA ALA A 243 25.47 19.48 -8.72
C ALA A 243 26.07 18.36 -9.58
N PRO A 244 27.11 18.63 -10.39
CA PRO A 244 27.71 17.60 -11.27
C PRO A 244 28.21 16.36 -10.52
N GLU A 245 28.80 16.55 -9.34
CA GLU A 245 29.29 15.46 -8.49
C GLU A 245 28.19 14.54 -7.97
N VAL A 246 26.99 15.09 -7.73
CA VAL A 246 25.81 14.30 -7.32
C VAL A 246 25.28 13.50 -8.51
N GLN A 247 25.17 14.13 -9.68
CA GLN A 247 24.73 13.46 -10.90
C GLN A 247 25.66 12.32 -11.32
N GLU A 248 26.98 12.56 -11.25
CA GLU A 248 27.97 11.52 -11.53
C GLU A 248 27.90 10.36 -10.55
N ALA A 249 27.72 10.66 -9.26
CA ALA A 249 27.58 9.65 -8.22
C ALA A 249 26.29 8.81 -8.36
N ILE A 250 25.18 9.43 -8.80
CA ILE A 250 23.93 8.70 -9.12
C ILE A 250 24.19 7.75 -10.29
N ALA A 251 24.77 8.22 -11.39
CA ALA A 251 25.01 7.39 -12.57
C ALA A 251 25.93 6.19 -12.25
N GLN A 252 26.99 6.41 -11.45
CA GLN A 252 27.86 5.32 -10.98
C GLN A 252 27.12 4.33 -10.08
N ALA A 253 26.23 4.82 -9.21
CA ALA A 253 25.46 3.95 -8.34
C ALA A 253 24.43 3.12 -9.13
N GLU A 254 23.77 3.69 -10.11
CA GLU A 254 22.84 2.99 -11.00
C GLU A 254 23.54 1.93 -11.84
N GLU A 255 24.75 2.23 -12.35
CA GLU A 255 25.57 1.22 -13.06
C GLU A 255 26.00 0.06 -12.13
N GLU A 256 26.41 0.38 -10.87
CA GLU A 256 26.80 -0.63 -9.87
C GLU A 256 25.61 -1.54 -9.46
N LEU A 257 24.40 -0.97 -9.34
CA LEU A 257 23.20 -1.66 -8.90
C LEU A 257 22.56 -2.49 -10.03
N GLY A 258 22.72 -2.07 -11.29
CA GLY A 258 22.11 -2.72 -12.45
C GLY A 258 20.58 -2.74 -12.40
N GLU A 259 19.98 -3.79 -12.99
CA GLU A 259 18.52 -3.91 -13.08
C GLU A 259 17.84 -4.28 -11.75
N THR A 260 18.60 -4.77 -10.77
CA THR A 260 18.10 -5.23 -9.47
C THR A 260 18.30 -4.21 -8.36
N GLY A 261 18.59 -2.96 -8.71
CA GLY A 261 18.69 -1.89 -7.74
C GLY A 261 18.26 -0.55 -8.32
N ARG A 262 18.04 0.41 -7.43
CA ARG A 262 17.55 1.73 -7.78
C ARG A 262 18.05 2.79 -6.81
N VAL A 263 18.30 3.98 -7.34
CA VAL A 263 18.57 5.20 -6.56
C VAL A 263 17.42 6.17 -6.73
N LEU A 264 16.92 6.73 -5.65
CA LEU A 264 15.96 7.82 -5.67
C LEU A 264 16.42 8.92 -4.72
N LEU A 265 16.80 10.06 -5.29
CA LEU A 265 17.14 11.28 -4.56
C LEU A 265 16.00 12.28 -4.68
N ARG A 266 15.53 12.82 -3.56
CA ARG A 266 14.49 13.85 -3.58
C ARG A 266 14.55 14.80 -2.39
N PRO A 267 14.18 16.09 -2.57
CA PRO A 267 14.00 16.99 -1.45
C PRO A 267 12.77 16.57 -0.61
N SER A 268 12.86 16.76 0.71
CA SER A 268 11.68 16.70 1.57
C SER A 268 10.80 17.93 1.35
N GLY A 269 9.48 17.75 1.28
CA GLY A 269 8.52 18.84 1.14
C GLY A 269 8.30 19.61 2.44
N THR A 270 8.52 18.98 3.60
CA THR A 270 8.18 19.53 4.93
C THR A 270 9.38 19.77 5.84
N GLU A 271 10.52 19.14 5.57
CA GLU A 271 11.72 19.20 6.42
C GLU A 271 12.92 19.72 5.61
N GLU A 272 13.92 20.31 6.26
CA GLU A 272 15.17 20.76 5.63
C GLU A 272 16.16 19.60 5.45
N VAL A 273 15.68 18.56 4.75
CA VAL A 273 16.50 17.38 4.43
C VAL A 273 16.35 17.00 2.96
N PHE A 274 17.40 16.39 2.45
CA PHE A 274 17.40 15.69 1.18
C PHE A 274 17.35 14.18 1.44
N ARG A 275 16.44 13.48 0.79
CA ARG A 275 16.22 12.05 1.00
C ARG A 275 16.98 11.26 -0.02
N VAL A 276 17.91 10.44 0.45
CA VAL A 276 18.69 9.49 -0.35
C VAL A 276 18.12 8.09 -0.09
N MET A 277 17.43 7.53 -1.06
CA MET A 277 16.86 6.18 -1.01
C MET A 277 17.59 5.28 -2.00
N VAL A 278 17.98 4.11 -1.53
CA VAL A 278 18.61 3.07 -2.36
C VAL A 278 17.92 1.75 -2.12
N GLU A 279 17.54 1.08 -3.17
CA GLU A 279 17.08 -0.30 -3.18
C GLU A 279 18.14 -1.17 -3.88
N ALA A 280 18.35 -2.38 -3.36
CA ALA A 280 19.31 -3.33 -3.93
C ALA A 280 18.90 -4.77 -3.64
N ALA A 281 19.55 -5.73 -4.30
CA ALA A 281 19.31 -7.15 -4.10
C ALA A 281 19.57 -7.59 -2.65
N ASP A 282 20.50 -6.93 -1.96
CA ASP A 282 20.77 -7.17 -0.54
C ASP A 282 20.92 -5.86 0.25
N LYS A 283 20.68 -5.95 1.57
CA LYS A 283 20.67 -4.80 2.46
C LYS A 283 22.05 -4.17 2.69
N GLU A 284 23.11 -4.94 2.57
CA GLU A 284 24.48 -4.45 2.75
C GLU A 284 24.88 -3.58 1.56
N GLN A 285 24.60 -4.03 0.33
CA GLN A 285 24.78 -3.25 -0.89
C GLN A 285 23.98 -1.94 -0.84
N ALA A 286 22.67 -2.03 -0.50
CA ALA A 286 21.83 -0.82 -0.37
C ALA A 286 22.43 0.18 0.62
N ARG A 287 22.88 -0.28 1.79
CA ARG A 287 23.49 0.56 2.83
C ARG A 287 24.79 1.20 2.37
N LYS A 288 25.67 0.44 1.71
CA LYS A 288 26.95 0.93 1.20
C LYS A 288 26.76 2.05 0.18
N VAL A 289 25.88 1.83 -0.79
CA VAL A 289 25.58 2.82 -1.84
C VAL A 289 24.88 4.05 -1.26
N ALA A 290 23.87 3.87 -0.39
CA ALA A 290 23.19 4.97 0.27
C ALA A 290 24.14 5.82 1.12
N GLY A 291 25.05 5.20 1.86
CA GLY A 291 26.07 5.90 2.66
C GLY A 291 27.01 6.73 1.81
N ARG A 292 27.50 6.20 0.68
CA ARG A 292 28.35 6.92 -0.28
C ARG A 292 27.63 8.13 -0.87
N LEU A 293 26.41 7.95 -1.36
CA LEU A 293 25.61 9.03 -1.93
C LEU A 293 25.28 10.10 -0.89
N SER A 294 24.93 9.71 0.34
CA SER A 294 24.65 10.67 1.42
C SER A 294 25.87 11.52 1.80
N ALA A 295 27.07 10.96 1.77
CA ALA A 295 28.30 11.70 2.02
C ALA A 295 28.56 12.76 0.93
N ILE A 296 28.31 12.43 -0.34
CA ILE A 296 28.43 13.38 -1.46
C ILE A 296 27.38 14.49 -1.35
N VAL A 297 26.10 14.14 -1.10
CA VAL A 297 25.02 15.11 -0.89
C VAL A 297 25.35 16.07 0.27
N SER A 298 25.99 15.58 1.34
CA SER A 298 26.37 16.41 2.49
C SER A 298 27.52 17.36 2.21
N SER A 299 28.30 17.12 1.15
CA SER A 299 29.48 17.94 0.80
C SER A 299 29.14 19.10 -0.16
N VAL A 300 27.97 19.10 -0.75
CA VAL A 300 27.42 20.16 -1.61
C VAL A 300 26.62 21.16 -0.77
#